data_98264c414b7f8de055bdc048066d1bd3
#
_entry.id   98264c414b7f8de055bdc048066d1bd3
#
_cell.length_a   1.000
_cell.length_b   1.000
_cell.length_c   1.000
_cell.angle_alpha   90.00
_cell.angle_beta   90.00
_cell.angle_gamma   90.00
#
_symmetry.space_group_name_H-M   'P 1'
#
loop_
_entity.id
_entity.type
_entity.pdbx_description
1 polymer ?
#
loop_
_entity_poly.entity_id
_entity_poly.type
_entity_poly.pdbx_seq_one_letter_code
_entity_poly.pdbx_strand_id
1 'polypeptide(L)'
;MVVLACVAVLQGRTTPKLGLDLAGGTTVTLTAKTEKGKNPPASQMNQAVKIMTQRVNGLGVSDAEVAKQGSNNIVVNVPGEGQGRVVSLIGTTAKLQFRQVFAVADGKPTTAGAAPAPSASPSKGKEKDKASPSPSASPSSSAASPSATPRGRALSQALTAPTPTPSGSGSPSATPSAAPSGLPTGSPQQPAPQQDYTGIDDKAVIKQFESLNCYTGDKRAPGSNDPNRKWVAACDQKEENGQVTKYILGPVRVLGENVDGASAMPPDAQQGQASWSVSLKFDGKGGRQFGDVTTEAYRAYQQNPSSPQSQIAIVLDGQVVSAPSINRGAITGGTASIDGPPDSFNQRYAADLANVLKYGALPLEFTQSSIDEVSSTLGADQLEGGLIAGAIGLGLVVLYCMLYYRGLGLVAVSSLIVASAITYVSVVILGEGMGFRLSLPHIIGLIVSIGITADSFIVYFERLRDELRAGRKLRSSVENAWKRARRTILVADAVTFLAALVLYFLAVGGVRGFAFAMGLTTLIDVIVVFFFTKPMVALLSRTEFFGRGHPLSGLDAKRLRRTTQNASGGPAARTTSQEV
;
A
#
# COMPACT_ATOMS: atom_id res chain seq x y z
N MET A 1 32.68 16.12 5.76
CA MET A 1 32.80 14.72 5.33
C MET A 1 32.98 13.78 6.53
N VAL A 2 34.06 13.90 7.33
CA VAL A 2 34.30 12.99 8.46
C VAL A 2 33.15 12.98 9.47
N VAL A 3 32.62 14.13 9.86
CA VAL A 3 31.49 14.24 10.79
C VAL A 3 30.24 13.55 10.23
N LEU A 4 29.89 13.81 8.97
CA LEU A 4 28.73 13.18 8.32
C LEU A 4 28.91 11.67 8.18
N ALA A 5 30.12 11.20 7.81
CA ALA A 5 30.43 9.78 7.74
C ALA A 5 30.37 9.13 9.12
N CYS A 6 30.87 9.78 10.17
CA CYS A 6 30.74 9.29 11.55
C CYS A 6 29.27 9.18 11.99
N VAL A 7 28.43 10.16 11.65
CA VAL A 7 26.99 10.10 11.96
C VAL A 7 26.33 8.91 11.27
N ALA A 8 26.61 8.68 9.98
CA ALA A 8 26.06 7.55 9.23
C ALA A 8 26.50 6.19 9.82
N VAL A 9 27.78 6.07 10.21
CA VAL A 9 28.30 4.85 10.85
C VAL A 9 27.71 4.65 12.25
N LEU A 10 27.55 5.71 13.04
CA LEU A 10 26.91 5.64 14.37
C LEU A 10 25.43 5.23 14.29
N GLN A 11 24.75 5.51 13.19
CA GLN A 11 23.39 5.03 12.93
C GLN A 11 23.31 3.56 12.53
N GLY A 12 24.45 2.87 12.37
CA GLY A 12 24.54 1.43 12.15
C GLY A 12 24.08 0.95 10.75
N ARG A 13 23.81 1.88 9.82
CA ARG A 13 23.44 1.55 8.44
C ARG A 13 24.28 2.31 7.44
N THR A 14 24.71 1.59 6.40
CA THR A 14 25.54 2.14 5.31
C THR A 14 24.80 2.25 3.99
N THR A 15 23.58 1.67 3.88
CA THR A 15 22.80 1.68 2.65
C THR A 15 21.55 2.54 2.78
N PRO A 16 21.17 3.31 1.73
CA PRO A 16 19.93 4.08 1.73
C PRO A 16 18.71 3.16 1.75
N LYS A 17 17.64 3.59 2.40
CA LYS A 17 16.33 2.91 2.33
C LYS A 17 15.71 3.16 0.96
N LEU A 18 15.29 2.08 0.29
CA LEU A 18 14.65 2.16 -1.02
C LEU A 18 13.14 2.44 -0.88
N GLY A 19 12.59 3.20 -1.82
CA GLY A 19 11.16 3.39 -1.98
C GLY A 19 10.48 2.15 -2.55
N LEU A 20 9.16 2.16 -2.54
CA LEU A 20 8.33 1.04 -2.98
C LEU A 20 8.51 0.71 -4.47
N ASP A 21 8.72 1.74 -5.28
CA ASP A 21 8.98 1.68 -6.72
C ASP A 21 10.29 0.96 -7.08
N LEU A 22 11.25 0.91 -6.13
CA LEU A 22 12.54 0.24 -6.30
C LEU A 22 12.63 -1.08 -5.53
N ALA A 23 12.00 -1.16 -4.35
CA ALA A 23 12.02 -2.36 -3.51
C ALA A 23 10.90 -3.35 -3.86
N GLY A 24 9.90 -2.91 -4.62
CA GLY A 24 8.65 -3.62 -4.83
C GLY A 24 7.71 -3.52 -3.64
N GLY A 25 6.41 -3.69 -3.88
CA GLY A 25 5.39 -3.69 -2.85
C GLY A 25 4.05 -3.14 -3.32
N THR A 26 3.15 -2.88 -2.37
CA THR A 26 1.78 -2.44 -2.65
C THR A 26 1.51 -1.06 -2.07
N THR A 27 1.05 -0.15 -2.90
CA THR A 27 0.50 1.16 -2.49
C THR A 27 -1.01 1.10 -2.51
N VAL A 28 -1.65 1.48 -1.41
CA VAL A 28 -3.10 1.54 -1.30
C VAL A 28 -3.54 2.94 -0.96
N THR A 29 -4.47 3.46 -1.75
CA THR A 29 -5.12 4.72 -1.45
C THR A 29 -6.51 4.44 -0.87
N LEU A 30 -6.71 4.90 0.36
CA LEU A 30 -7.95 4.80 1.11
C LEU A 30 -8.62 6.17 1.17
N THR A 31 -9.84 6.28 0.67
CA THR A 31 -10.63 7.52 0.73
C THR A 31 -11.65 7.45 1.85
N ALA A 32 -11.65 8.44 2.74
CA ALA A 32 -12.61 8.54 3.83
C ALA A 32 -14.02 8.80 3.29
N LYS A 33 -14.97 7.97 3.71
CA LYS A 33 -16.38 8.09 3.37
C LYS A 33 -17.04 9.00 4.40
N THR A 34 -17.53 10.15 3.96
CA THR A 34 -18.23 11.09 4.81
C THR A 34 -19.69 11.24 4.39
N GLU A 35 -20.58 11.35 5.35
CA GLU A 35 -21.96 11.70 5.07
C GLU A 35 -22.01 13.08 4.41
N LYS A 36 -22.69 13.20 3.29
CA LYS A 36 -22.94 14.45 2.53
C LYS A 36 -21.72 15.09 1.84
N GLY A 37 -20.66 14.36 1.50
CA GLY A 37 -19.54 14.90 0.70
C GLY A 37 -18.73 16.03 1.39
N LYS A 38 -18.83 16.18 2.70
CA LYS A 38 -17.99 17.11 3.48
C LYS A 38 -16.63 16.50 3.74
N ASN A 39 -15.59 17.32 3.78
CA ASN A 39 -14.25 16.87 4.18
C ASN A 39 -14.28 16.36 5.63
N PRO A 40 -13.63 15.22 5.91
CA PRO A 40 -13.53 14.68 7.26
C PRO A 40 -12.72 15.63 8.17
N PRO A 41 -13.03 15.67 9.47
CA PRO A 41 -12.25 16.44 10.45
C PRO A 41 -10.79 15.99 10.45
N ALA A 42 -9.85 16.94 10.46
CA ALA A 42 -8.42 16.65 10.45
C ALA A 42 -7.96 15.79 11.64
N SER A 43 -8.60 15.95 12.81
CA SER A 43 -8.34 15.15 14.01
C SER A 43 -8.67 13.67 13.79
N GLN A 44 -9.81 13.36 13.16
CA GLN A 44 -10.22 12.00 12.86
C GLN A 44 -9.30 11.36 11.82
N MET A 45 -8.88 12.12 10.79
CA MET A 45 -7.91 11.63 9.81
C MET A 45 -6.56 11.32 10.46
N ASN A 46 -6.07 12.17 11.35
CA ASN A 46 -4.81 11.93 12.06
C ASN A 46 -4.91 10.71 13.00
N GLN A 47 -6.06 10.53 13.66
CA GLN A 47 -6.32 9.34 14.49
C GLN A 47 -6.36 8.06 13.61
N ALA A 48 -7.00 8.12 12.45
CA ALA A 48 -7.03 6.99 11.50
C ALA A 48 -5.61 6.62 11.05
N VAL A 49 -4.77 7.59 10.67
CA VAL A 49 -3.36 7.35 10.32
C VAL A 49 -2.62 6.65 11.47
N LYS A 50 -2.80 7.11 12.71
CA LYS A 50 -2.16 6.50 13.89
C LYS A 50 -2.58 5.04 14.07
N ILE A 51 -3.89 4.76 14.00
CA ILE A 51 -4.42 3.40 14.15
C ILE A 51 -3.93 2.49 13.01
N MET A 52 -3.99 2.97 11.75
CA MET A 52 -3.50 2.22 10.60
C MET A 52 -2.01 1.90 10.71
N THR A 53 -1.19 2.87 11.13
CA THR A 53 0.25 2.64 11.37
C THR A 53 0.48 1.57 12.45
N GLN A 54 -0.29 1.61 13.54
CA GLN A 54 -0.18 0.62 14.61
C GLN A 54 -0.60 -0.78 14.14
N ARG A 55 -1.67 -0.87 13.33
CA ARG A 55 -2.13 -2.15 12.76
C ARG A 55 -1.08 -2.76 11.83
N VAL A 56 -0.50 -1.96 10.94
CA VAL A 56 0.54 -2.42 10.00
C VAL A 56 1.77 -2.92 10.76
N ASN A 57 2.24 -2.14 11.73
CA ASN A 57 3.38 -2.53 12.56
C ASN A 57 3.09 -3.81 13.37
N GLY A 58 1.85 -3.95 13.87
CA GLY A 58 1.40 -5.16 14.58
C GLY A 58 1.31 -6.41 13.71
N LEU A 59 1.20 -6.25 12.39
CA LEU A 59 1.28 -7.35 11.41
C LEU A 59 2.72 -7.75 11.05
N GLY A 60 3.72 -7.10 11.66
CA GLY A 60 5.14 -7.39 11.42
C GLY A 60 5.73 -6.69 10.21
N VAL A 61 5.02 -5.74 9.60
CA VAL A 61 5.52 -4.94 8.47
C VAL A 61 6.11 -3.64 9.00
N SER A 62 7.35 -3.72 9.49
CA SER A 62 8.03 -2.60 10.16
C SER A 62 8.34 -1.41 9.25
N ASP A 63 8.42 -1.64 7.94
CA ASP A 63 8.84 -0.64 6.95
C ASP A 63 7.66 -0.04 6.15
N ALA A 64 6.42 -0.30 6.56
CA ALA A 64 5.27 0.31 5.92
C ALA A 64 5.13 1.80 6.32
N GLU A 65 4.70 2.59 5.37
CA GLU A 65 4.47 4.02 5.54
C GLU A 65 2.98 4.32 5.39
N VAL A 66 2.41 5.01 6.38
CA VAL A 66 1.02 5.47 6.35
C VAL A 66 1.02 6.98 6.39
N ALA A 67 0.57 7.61 5.33
CA ALA A 67 0.59 9.07 5.19
C ALA A 67 -0.76 9.62 4.74
N LYS A 68 -1.11 10.80 5.24
CA LYS A 68 -2.29 11.54 4.78
C LYS A 68 -1.97 12.21 3.44
N GLN A 69 -2.85 12.06 2.45
CA GLN A 69 -2.76 12.72 1.16
C GLN A 69 -4.00 13.60 0.91
N GLY A 70 -3.80 14.90 0.90
CA GLY A 70 -4.91 15.85 0.81
C GLY A 70 -5.79 15.89 2.07
N SER A 71 -7.09 16.16 1.91
CA SER A 71 -8.04 16.32 3.01
C SER A 71 -8.70 15.01 3.44
N ASN A 72 -8.91 14.07 2.52
CA ASN A 72 -9.78 12.90 2.71
C ASN A 72 -9.11 11.56 2.34
N ASN A 73 -7.87 11.55 1.87
CA ASN A 73 -7.17 10.33 1.48
C ASN A 73 -6.07 9.96 2.48
N ILE A 74 -5.87 8.67 2.66
CA ILE A 74 -4.72 8.07 3.34
C ILE A 74 -4.05 7.12 2.35
N VAL A 75 -2.76 7.29 2.16
CA VAL A 75 -1.94 6.39 1.34
C VAL A 75 -1.14 5.50 2.28
N VAL A 76 -1.20 4.22 2.01
CA VAL A 76 -0.48 3.18 2.74
C VAL A 76 0.47 2.48 1.78
N ASN A 77 1.76 2.61 2.04
CA ASN A 77 2.83 1.99 1.29
C ASN A 77 3.34 0.78 2.07
N VAL A 78 3.18 -0.41 1.52
CA VAL A 78 3.58 -1.67 2.14
C VAL A 78 4.66 -2.32 1.29
N PRO A 79 5.93 -2.34 1.73
CA PRO A 79 7.01 -2.96 0.98
C PRO A 79 6.90 -4.48 1.01
N GLY A 80 7.38 -5.13 -0.07
CA GLY A 80 7.38 -6.58 -0.25
C GLY A 80 6.21 -7.10 -1.09
N GLU A 81 6.38 -8.28 -1.64
CA GLU A 81 5.40 -8.92 -2.50
C GLU A 81 4.27 -9.61 -1.70
N GLY A 82 3.07 -9.69 -2.29
CA GLY A 82 1.95 -10.44 -1.72
C GLY A 82 1.26 -9.80 -0.52
N GLN A 83 1.37 -8.49 -0.34
CA GLN A 83 0.82 -7.76 0.81
C GLN A 83 -0.68 -7.43 0.72
N GLY A 84 -1.42 -8.00 -0.26
CA GLY A 84 -2.86 -7.77 -0.43
C GLY A 84 -3.70 -8.02 0.84
N ARG A 85 -3.26 -8.96 1.71
CA ARG A 85 -3.89 -9.22 3.01
C ARG A 85 -3.73 -8.04 3.98
N VAL A 86 -2.54 -7.46 4.05
CA VAL A 86 -2.26 -6.30 4.93
C VAL A 86 -3.16 -5.14 4.53
N VAL A 87 -3.33 -4.95 3.23
CA VAL A 87 -4.18 -3.93 2.63
C VAL A 87 -5.65 -4.09 3.05
N SER A 88 -6.20 -5.30 2.98
CA SER A 88 -7.58 -5.55 3.36
C SER A 88 -7.83 -5.31 4.86
N LEU A 89 -6.86 -5.63 5.72
CA LEU A 89 -6.98 -5.47 7.17
C LEU A 89 -6.86 -4.02 7.64
N ILE A 90 -6.06 -3.21 6.93
CA ILE A 90 -5.85 -1.79 7.29
C ILE A 90 -7.13 -0.98 7.10
N GLY A 91 -7.89 -1.25 6.03
CA GLY A 91 -9.10 -0.52 5.67
C GLY A 91 -10.34 -0.89 6.47
N THR A 92 -10.31 -1.99 7.25
CA THR A 92 -11.46 -2.41 8.05
C THR A 92 -11.74 -1.43 9.18
N THR A 93 -13.00 -1.04 9.35
CA THR A 93 -13.40 -0.11 10.42
C THR A 93 -13.23 -0.72 11.81
N ALA A 94 -13.40 -2.05 11.93
CA ALA A 94 -13.31 -2.81 13.17
C ALA A 94 -14.21 -2.28 14.31
N LYS A 95 -15.40 -1.86 13.97
CA LYS A 95 -16.42 -1.48 14.96
C LYS A 95 -16.96 -2.73 15.64
N LEU A 96 -16.44 -3.02 16.82
CA LEU A 96 -16.84 -4.16 17.63
C LEU A 96 -18.03 -3.80 18.53
N GLN A 97 -19.05 -4.67 18.57
CA GLN A 97 -20.24 -4.52 19.40
C GLN A 97 -20.62 -5.88 19.98
N PHE A 98 -21.07 -5.91 21.23
CA PHE A 98 -21.65 -7.09 21.86
C PHE A 98 -23.14 -6.86 22.04
N ARG A 99 -23.95 -7.75 21.46
CA ARG A 99 -25.41 -7.67 21.44
C ARG A 99 -26.01 -9.01 21.82
N GLN A 100 -27.09 -9.00 22.59
CA GLN A 100 -27.83 -10.24 22.87
C GLN A 100 -28.64 -10.67 21.65
N VAL A 101 -28.73 -11.99 21.40
CA VAL A 101 -29.47 -12.55 20.28
C VAL A 101 -30.93 -12.75 20.67
N PHE A 102 -31.88 -12.41 19.80
CA PHE A 102 -33.31 -12.57 20.01
C PHE A 102 -33.98 -13.53 19.02
N ALA A 103 -33.46 -13.66 17.80
CA ALA A 103 -33.90 -14.62 16.82
C ALA A 103 -32.73 -15.13 15.98
N VAL A 104 -32.83 -16.39 15.54
CA VAL A 104 -31.81 -17.08 14.73
C VAL A 104 -32.51 -17.84 13.62
N ALA A 105 -32.02 -17.75 12.37
CA ALA A 105 -32.50 -18.53 11.23
C ALA A 105 -31.39 -18.81 10.22
N ASP A 106 -31.67 -19.74 9.27
CA ASP A 106 -30.84 -19.92 8.08
C ASP A 106 -30.81 -18.60 7.30
N GLY A 107 -29.63 -18.24 6.76
CA GLY A 107 -29.39 -17.02 6.00
C GLY A 107 -30.17 -16.84 4.70
N LYS A 108 -31.04 -17.79 4.35
CA LYS A 108 -31.95 -17.68 3.20
C LYS A 108 -33.14 -16.79 3.52
N PRO A 109 -33.70 -16.07 2.52
CA PRO A 109 -34.96 -15.36 2.72
C PRO A 109 -36.05 -16.32 3.18
N THR A 110 -36.71 -15.97 4.27
CA THR A 110 -37.86 -16.72 4.73
C THR A 110 -39.07 -16.26 3.91
N THR A 111 -39.38 -16.96 2.82
CA THR A 111 -40.63 -16.74 2.11
C THR A 111 -41.78 -17.01 3.08
N ALA A 112 -42.43 -15.96 3.54
CA ALA A 112 -43.75 -16.10 4.17
C ALA A 112 -44.61 -16.90 3.21
N GLY A 113 -45.15 -18.03 3.68
CA GLY A 113 -45.85 -19.01 2.86
C GLY A 113 -46.78 -18.36 1.83
N ALA A 114 -46.45 -18.53 0.57
CA ALA A 114 -47.38 -18.28 -0.50
C ALA A 114 -48.57 -19.20 -0.29
N ALA A 115 -49.74 -18.62 0.00
CA ALA A 115 -50.99 -19.33 -0.03
C ALA A 115 -51.11 -20.10 -1.35
N PRO A 116 -51.57 -21.36 -1.37
CA PRO A 116 -51.64 -22.11 -2.60
C PRO A 116 -52.55 -21.37 -3.59
N ALA A 117 -52.01 -21.01 -4.72
CA ALA A 117 -52.79 -20.49 -5.84
C ALA A 117 -53.83 -21.53 -6.27
N PRO A 118 -55.09 -21.14 -6.52
CA PRO A 118 -56.10 -22.10 -6.93
C PRO A 118 -55.76 -22.67 -8.30
N SER A 119 -55.76 -24.00 -8.35
CA SER A 119 -55.58 -24.83 -9.52
C SER A 119 -56.53 -24.40 -10.64
N ALA A 120 -56.05 -23.77 -11.68
CA ALA A 120 -56.81 -23.53 -12.90
C ALA A 120 -56.70 -24.77 -13.81
N SER A 121 -57.80 -25.47 -13.96
CA SER A 121 -58.01 -26.52 -14.96
C SER A 121 -57.78 -26.03 -16.39
N PRO A 122 -57.35 -26.93 -17.29
CA PRO A 122 -57.06 -26.56 -18.67
C PRO A 122 -58.35 -26.46 -19.51
N SER A 123 -58.57 -25.31 -20.15
CA SER A 123 -59.59 -25.17 -21.22
C SER A 123 -58.90 -25.16 -22.58
N LYS A 124 -59.45 -26.06 -23.41
CA LYS A 124 -59.08 -26.30 -24.81
C LYS A 124 -59.40 -25.12 -25.76
N GLY A 125 -58.46 -24.88 -26.69
CA GLY A 125 -58.77 -24.74 -28.12
C GLY A 125 -59.05 -23.36 -28.67
N LYS A 126 -58.24 -22.86 -29.56
CA LYS A 126 -58.44 -22.84 -31.02
C LYS A 126 -57.34 -22.00 -31.71
N GLU A 127 -56.88 -22.62 -32.79
CA GLU A 127 -56.09 -22.02 -33.87
C GLU A 127 -56.70 -20.76 -34.48
N LYS A 128 -55.89 -19.85 -34.91
CA LYS A 128 -55.80 -19.39 -36.31
C LYS A 128 -54.69 -18.35 -36.51
N ASP A 129 -53.78 -18.73 -37.39
CA ASP A 129 -53.19 -18.03 -38.56
C ASP A 129 -53.00 -16.51 -38.56
N LYS A 130 -51.80 -16.04 -38.74
CA LYS A 130 -51.24 -15.56 -40.01
C LYS A 130 -50.04 -14.60 -39.82
N ALA A 131 -49.01 -14.95 -40.57
CA ALA A 131 -48.12 -14.13 -41.40
C ALA A 131 -46.99 -13.32 -40.77
N SER A 132 -45.80 -13.83 -41.04
CA SER A 132 -44.51 -13.13 -41.29
C SER A 132 -44.64 -12.03 -42.36
N PRO A 133 -43.74 -11.04 -42.49
CA PRO A 133 -42.37 -11.35 -42.99
C PRO A 133 -41.20 -10.52 -42.39
N SER A 134 -40.06 -11.12 -42.45
CA SER A 134 -38.73 -10.49 -42.54
C SER A 134 -38.55 -9.72 -43.84
N PRO A 135 -37.60 -8.76 -43.99
CA PRO A 135 -36.24 -9.18 -44.39
C PRO A 135 -35.08 -8.34 -43.84
N SER A 136 -33.95 -9.00 -43.66
CA SER A 136 -32.68 -8.89 -44.42
C SER A 136 -31.89 -7.58 -44.32
N ALA A 137 -30.66 -7.61 -43.86
CA ALA A 137 -29.45 -7.63 -44.69
C ALA A 137 -28.16 -7.53 -43.87
N SER A 138 -27.29 -8.49 -44.02
CA SER A 138 -25.83 -8.36 -43.84
C SER A 138 -25.23 -7.71 -45.10
N PRO A 139 -23.98 -7.17 -45.09
CA PRO A 139 -22.83 -7.97 -45.51
C PRO A 139 -21.53 -7.68 -44.70
N SER A 140 -20.76 -8.67 -44.36
CA SER A 140 -19.53 -9.26 -45.00
C SER A 140 -18.43 -8.31 -45.45
N SER A 141 -17.24 -8.51 -44.90
CA SER A 141 -15.93 -8.77 -45.55
C SER A 141 -14.85 -8.87 -44.47
N SER A 142 -14.25 -10.00 -44.24
CA SER A 142 -13.19 -10.69 -44.98
C SER A 142 -11.77 -10.16 -44.74
N ALA A 143 -10.95 -11.10 -44.33
CA ALA A 143 -9.51 -11.36 -44.57
C ALA A 143 -8.57 -10.93 -43.44
N ALA A 144 -7.57 -11.64 -42.99
CA ALA A 144 -6.99 -12.96 -43.33
C ALA A 144 -5.95 -13.27 -42.23
N SER A 145 -5.81 -14.53 -41.89
CA SER A 145 -4.63 -15.05 -41.15
C SER A 145 -3.40 -15.07 -42.07
N PRO A 146 -2.18 -15.12 -41.52
CA PRO A 146 -1.60 -16.46 -41.52
C PRO A 146 -0.81 -16.86 -40.28
N SER A 147 -0.78 -18.15 -40.13
CA SER A 147 -0.01 -19.05 -39.31
C SER A 147 1.48 -18.77 -39.19
N ALA A 148 2.07 -19.09 -38.03
CA ALA A 148 3.34 -19.81 -37.93
C ALA A 148 3.51 -20.45 -36.55
N THR A 149 3.44 -21.76 -36.54
CA THR A 149 4.02 -22.64 -35.50
C THR A 149 5.52 -22.77 -35.76
N PRO A 150 6.36 -22.99 -34.73
CA PRO A 150 7.10 -24.23 -34.72
C PRO A 150 7.14 -24.96 -33.34
N ARG A 151 6.84 -26.18 -33.43
CA ARG A 151 7.43 -27.46 -32.99
C ARG A 151 8.59 -27.44 -31.98
N GLY A 152 8.42 -28.34 -31.01
CA GLY A 152 9.47 -29.17 -30.43
C GLY A 152 9.63 -28.94 -28.92
N ARG A 153 9.60 -29.89 -27.99
CA ARG A 153 9.94 -31.30 -28.06
C ARG A 153 9.54 -31.90 -26.71
N ALA A 154 8.95 -33.05 -26.71
CA ALA A 154 8.78 -33.95 -25.57
C ALA A 154 10.12 -34.56 -25.14
N LEU A 155 10.23 -34.89 -23.85
CA LEU A 155 11.05 -35.94 -23.23
C LEU A 155 10.79 -35.80 -21.69
N SER A 156 10.50 -36.76 -20.85
CA SER A 156 10.48 -38.22 -20.83
C SER A 156 9.91 -38.60 -19.49
N GLN A 157 8.98 -39.46 -19.40
CA GLN A 157 8.99 -40.80 -18.80
C GLN A 157 9.96 -41.05 -17.63
N ALA A 158 9.40 -41.66 -16.66
CA ALA A 158 9.81 -42.73 -15.76
C ALA A 158 9.83 -42.33 -14.28
N LEU A 159 8.91 -42.94 -13.53
CA LEU A 159 9.25 -44.09 -12.71
C LEU A 159 7.96 -44.63 -12.04
N THR A 160 7.55 -45.76 -12.58
CA THR A 160 6.69 -46.77 -11.95
C THR A 160 7.46 -47.52 -10.88
N ALA A 161 6.79 -47.83 -9.77
CA ALA A 161 6.96 -49.06 -9.04
C ALA A 161 6.05 -49.14 -7.80
N PRO A 162 5.82 -50.31 -7.23
CA PRO A 162 4.52 -50.95 -7.27
C PRO A 162 3.88 -51.14 -5.91
N THR A 163 2.58 -51.39 -5.94
CA THR A 163 1.71 -51.86 -4.85
C THR A 163 2.19 -53.22 -4.29
N PRO A 164 1.95 -53.52 -3.03
CA PRO A 164 1.59 -54.86 -2.61
C PRO A 164 0.18 -54.93 -2.03
N THR A 165 -0.61 -55.82 -2.63
CA THR A 165 -1.84 -56.40 -2.12
C THR A 165 -1.51 -57.42 -1.02
N PRO A 166 -2.36 -57.64 -0.04
CA PRO A 166 -2.64 -59.00 0.37
C PRO A 166 -4.13 -59.37 0.27
N SER A 167 -4.29 -60.52 -0.34
CA SER A 167 -5.49 -61.33 -0.40
C SER A 167 -5.90 -61.87 0.98
N GLY A 168 -7.19 -62.05 1.17
CA GLY A 168 -7.76 -62.80 2.29
C GLY A 168 -9.27 -63.00 2.17
N SER A 169 -9.64 -64.14 1.70
CA SER A 169 -10.92 -64.78 1.48
C SER A 169 -11.96 -64.66 2.62
N GLY A 170 -13.24 -64.72 2.23
CA GLY A 170 -14.33 -65.11 3.10
C GLY A 170 -15.70 -64.61 2.65
N SER A 171 -16.31 -65.36 1.70
CA SER A 171 -17.76 -65.31 1.47
C SER A 171 -18.45 -66.32 2.39
N PRO A 172 -19.71 -66.11 2.83
CA PRO A 172 -20.74 -66.81 2.09
C PRO A 172 -22.03 -66.04 1.79
N SER A 173 -22.60 -66.47 0.68
CA SER A 173 -23.94 -66.28 0.16
C SER A 173 -25.08 -66.34 1.16
N ALA A 174 -26.12 -65.50 0.94
CA ALA A 174 -27.51 -65.89 1.01
C ALA A 174 -28.34 -64.96 0.14
N THR A 175 -29.03 -65.50 -0.81
CA THR A 175 -29.95 -64.94 -1.80
C THR A 175 -31.41 -64.98 -1.27
N PRO A 176 -32.41 -64.54 -2.00
CA PRO A 176 -33.24 -63.35 -1.67
C PRO A 176 -34.66 -63.75 -1.27
N SER A 177 -35.42 -62.86 -0.66
CA SER A 177 -36.87 -63.03 -0.58
C SER A 177 -37.59 -61.72 -0.79
N ALA A 178 -38.39 -61.74 -1.85
CA ALA A 178 -39.64 -61.08 -2.16
C ALA A 178 -39.98 -59.71 -1.52
N ALA A 179 -40.27 -58.77 -2.40
CA ALA A 179 -41.05 -57.57 -2.13
C ALA A 179 -42.48 -57.84 -1.64
N PRO A 180 -43.04 -56.89 -0.89
CA PRO A 180 -44.35 -56.42 -1.27
C PRO A 180 -44.41 -54.91 -1.51
N SER A 181 -45.01 -54.56 -2.64
CA SER A 181 -45.53 -53.26 -2.96
C SER A 181 -46.46 -52.72 -1.89
N GLY A 182 -46.12 -51.57 -1.34
CA GLY A 182 -46.95 -50.75 -0.51
C GLY A 182 -46.50 -49.34 -0.56
N LEU A 183 -47.16 -48.48 -1.34
CA LEU A 183 -47.05 -47.03 -1.20
C LEU A 183 -47.45 -46.63 0.23
N PRO A 184 -46.70 -45.84 0.91
CA PRO A 184 -47.25 -44.98 1.95
C PRO A 184 -47.42 -43.57 1.36
N THR A 185 -48.68 -43.23 1.27
CA THR A 185 -49.25 -41.88 1.31
C THR A 185 -48.43 -40.94 2.16
N GLY A 186 -48.28 -39.74 1.62
CA GLY A 186 -47.67 -38.53 2.16
C GLY A 186 -47.42 -38.47 3.67
N SER A 187 -46.16 -38.32 4.02
CA SER A 187 -45.82 -37.79 5.33
C SER A 187 -46.40 -36.39 5.45
N PRO A 188 -47.05 -36.05 6.56
CA PRO A 188 -47.45 -34.66 6.80
C PRO A 188 -46.18 -33.81 6.80
N GLN A 189 -46.12 -32.84 5.93
CA GLN A 189 -45.11 -31.78 5.94
C GLN A 189 -45.24 -31.13 7.31
N GLN A 190 -44.25 -31.35 8.17
CA GLN A 190 -44.14 -30.70 9.47
C GLN A 190 -44.12 -29.20 9.21
N PRO A 191 -45.01 -28.38 9.80
CA PRO A 191 -44.97 -26.95 9.64
C PRO A 191 -43.57 -26.48 10.01
N ALA A 192 -42.97 -25.63 9.16
CA ALA A 192 -41.70 -24.99 9.48
C ALA A 192 -41.83 -24.36 10.89
N PRO A 193 -40.82 -24.50 11.76
CA PRO A 193 -40.87 -23.96 13.10
C PRO A 193 -41.18 -22.48 13.01
N GLN A 194 -42.31 -22.06 13.55
CA GLN A 194 -42.70 -20.66 13.63
C GLN A 194 -41.66 -19.97 14.49
N GLN A 195 -40.96 -19.00 13.90
CA GLN A 195 -39.99 -18.20 14.62
C GLN A 195 -40.71 -17.35 15.67
N ASP A 196 -40.30 -17.46 16.91
CA ASP A 196 -40.85 -16.68 18.02
C ASP A 196 -40.14 -15.30 18.02
N TYR A 197 -40.87 -14.25 17.71
CA TYR A 197 -40.43 -12.86 17.76
C TYR A 197 -40.84 -12.15 19.04
N THR A 198 -41.21 -12.91 20.09
CA THR A 198 -41.64 -12.35 21.36
C THR A 198 -40.53 -11.46 21.96
N GLY A 199 -40.87 -10.20 22.27
CA GLY A 199 -39.94 -9.23 22.83
C GLY A 199 -39.27 -8.31 21.81
N ILE A 200 -39.54 -8.49 20.49
CA ILE A 200 -39.06 -7.61 19.44
C ILE A 200 -40.18 -6.65 19.07
N ASP A 201 -40.01 -5.37 19.42
CA ASP A 201 -40.99 -4.30 19.19
C ASP A 201 -40.86 -3.60 17.81
N ASP A 202 -39.83 -3.93 17.04
CA ASP A 202 -39.53 -3.32 15.70
C ASP A 202 -39.95 -4.25 14.55
N LYS A 203 -41.13 -3.98 13.97
CA LYS A 203 -41.66 -4.73 12.81
C LYS A 203 -40.78 -4.54 11.54
N ALA A 204 -40.04 -3.42 11.42
CA ALA A 204 -39.21 -3.17 10.26
C ALA A 204 -37.98 -4.10 10.27
N VAL A 205 -37.41 -4.36 11.44
CA VAL A 205 -36.29 -5.28 11.59
C VAL A 205 -36.73 -6.72 11.36
N ILE A 206 -37.92 -7.12 11.81
CA ILE A 206 -38.45 -8.44 11.52
C ILE A 206 -38.60 -8.64 10.01
N LYS A 207 -39.21 -7.68 9.30
CA LYS A 207 -39.36 -7.75 7.85
C LYS A 207 -37.99 -7.76 7.14
N GLN A 208 -37.03 -6.97 7.63
CA GLN A 208 -35.65 -6.95 7.12
C GLN A 208 -34.99 -8.33 7.31
N PHE A 209 -35.13 -8.94 8.49
CA PHE A 209 -34.60 -10.26 8.81
C PHE A 209 -35.19 -11.35 7.91
N GLU A 210 -36.50 -11.33 7.69
CA GLU A 210 -37.18 -12.30 6.81
C GLU A 210 -36.71 -12.19 5.36
N SER A 211 -36.51 -10.98 4.84
CA SER A 211 -36.07 -10.74 3.48
C SER A 211 -34.55 -10.86 3.29
N LEU A 212 -33.77 -10.89 4.37
CA LEU A 212 -32.30 -10.89 4.32
C LEU A 212 -31.78 -12.20 3.73
N ASN A 213 -30.90 -12.07 2.71
CA ASN A 213 -30.17 -13.17 2.09
C ASN A 213 -28.67 -13.04 2.42
N CYS A 214 -28.15 -13.94 3.24
CA CYS A 214 -26.77 -13.95 3.68
C CYS A 214 -25.81 -14.71 2.76
N TYR A 215 -26.33 -15.38 1.72
CA TYR A 215 -25.54 -16.16 0.76
C TYR A 215 -25.11 -15.34 -0.47
N THR A 216 -25.86 -14.29 -0.81
CA THR A 216 -25.62 -13.50 -2.03
C THR A 216 -25.54 -12.00 -1.72
N GLY A 217 -24.62 -11.30 -2.37
CA GLY A 217 -24.49 -9.85 -2.23
C GLY A 217 -23.68 -9.39 -1.01
N ASP A 218 -23.91 -8.14 -0.60
CA ASP A 218 -23.31 -7.60 0.62
C ASP A 218 -24.00 -8.24 1.83
N LYS A 219 -23.25 -9.05 2.57
CA LYS A 219 -23.70 -9.71 3.81
C LYS A 219 -24.02 -8.73 4.94
N ARG A 220 -23.83 -7.43 4.74
CA ARG A 220 -24.12 -6.38 5.72
C ARG A 220 -25.54 -5.89 5.57
N ALA A 221 -26.36 -6.20 6.55
CA ALA A 221 -27.71 -5.65 6.59
C ALA A 221 -27.68 -4.11 6.80
N PRO A 222 -28.54 -3.33 6.14
CA PRO A 222 -28.59 -1.88 6.33
C PRO A 222 -28.77 -1.48 7.80
N GLY A 223 -27.83 -0.70 8.33
CA GLY A 223 -27.83 -0.21 9.72
C GLY A 223 -27.34 -1.21 10.77
N SER A 224 -26.85 -2.40 10.39
CA SER A 224 -26.26 -3.37 11.33
C SER A 224 -25.03 -2.86 12.07
N ASN A 225 -24.33 -1.88 11.51
CA ASN A 225 -23.12 -1.26 12.09
C ASN A 225 -23.42 -0.02 12.96
N ASP A 226 -24.68 0.41 13.06
CA ASP A 226 -25.08 1.58 13.88
C ASP A 226 -25.25 1.19 15.36
N PRO A 227 -24.41 1.71 16.27
CA PRO A 227 -24.50 1.38 17.70
C PRO A 227 -25.75 1.95 18.36
N ASN A 228 -26.40 2.97 17.78
CA ASN A 228 -27.56 3.63 18.35
C ASN A 228 -28.87 2.90 18.01
N ARG A 229 -28.86 1.95 17.07
CA ARG A 229 -30.04 1.15 16.75
C ARG A 229 -30.30 0.13 17.85
N LYS A 230 -31.55 0.14 18.37
CA LYS A 230 -32.01 -0.82 19.37
C LYS A 230 -32.02 -2.23 18.78
N TRP A 231 -32.60 -2.39 17.58
CA TRP A 231 -32.73 -3.66 16.89
C TRP A 231 -32.00 -3.64 15.56
N VAL A 232 -31.28 -4.70 15.25
CA VAL A 232 -30.59 -4.87 13.97
C VAL A 232 -30.68 -6.31 13.49
N ALA A 233 -30.81 -6.50 12.17
CA ALA A 233 -30.60 -7.80 11.53
C ALA A 233 -29.11 -7.90 11.12
N ALA A 234 -28.51 -9.07 11.26
CA ALA A 234 -27.11 -9.31 10.87
C ALA A 234 -26.92 -10.74 10.36
N CYS A 235 -25.94 -10.93 9.48
CA CYS A 235 -25.51 -12.25 9.02
C CYS A 235 -24.18 -12.66 9.66
N ASP A 236 -23.91 -13.95 9.69
CA ASP A 236 -22.56 -14.45 9.96
C ASP A 236 -21.56 -13.93 8.94
N GLN A 237 -20.37 -13.56 9.42
CA GLN A 237 -19.26 -13.15 8.58
C GLN A 237 -18.76 -14.32 7.72
N LYS A 238 -18.70 -15.50 8.32
CA LYS A 238 -18.20 -16.74 7.71
C LYS A 238 -19.29 -17.78 7.61
N GLU A 239 -19.11 -18.66 6.67
CA GLU A 239 -19.92 -19.83 6.45
C GLU A 239 -19.44 -20.96 7.37
N GLU A 240 -20.35 -21.61 8.07
CA GLU A 240 -20.09 -22.75 8.93
C GLU A 240 -20.77 -24.00 8.34
N ASN A 241 -19.98 -25.01 7.97
CA ASN A 241 -20.49 -26.25 7.36
C ASN A 241 -21.40 -26.04 6.14
N GLY A 242 -21.13 -25.05 5.31
CA GLY A 242 -21.98 -24.72 4.15
C GLY A 242 -23.21 -23.90 4.50
N GLN A 243 -23.37 -23.48 5.75
CA GLN A 243 -24.50 -22.68 6.22
C GLN A 243 -24.07 -21.32 6.73
N VAL A 244 -24.88 -20.31 6.46
CA VAL A 244 -24.72 -18.95 7.00
C VAL A 244 -25.96 -18.65 7.83
N THR A 245 -25.77 -18.24 9.05
CA THR A 245 -26.86 -17.92 9.97
C THR A 245 -27.17 -16.42 9.93
N LYS A 246 -28.45 -16.09 10.07
CA LYS A 246 -28.92 -14.72 10.27
C LYS A 246 -29.54 -14.54 11.66
N TYR A 247 -29.39 -13.34 12.19
CA TYR A 247 -29.76 -13.01 13.56
C TYR A 247 -30.60 -11.74 13.63
N ILE A 248 -31.52 -11.67 14.61
CA ILE A 248 -32.02 -10.41 15.14
C ILE A 248 -31.32 -10.16 16.46
N LEU A 249 -30.65 -9.00 16.55
CA LEU A 249 -29.82 -8.60 17.67
C LEU A 249 -30.46 -7.43 18.41
N GLY A 250 -30.43 -7.47 19.71
CA GLY A 250 -30.91 -6.41 20.61
C GLY A 250 -29.95 -5.20 20.68
N PRO A 251 -30.16 -4.29 21.64
CA PRO A 251 -29.32 -3.11 21.81
C PRO A 251 -27.87 -3.49 22.12
N VAL A 252 -26.96 -2.57 21.79
CA VAL A 252 -25.54 -2.75 22.14
C VAL A 252 -25.39 -2.74 23.65
N ARG A 253 -24.75 -3.77 24.19
CA ARG A 253 -24.47 -3.90 25.63
C ARG A 253 -23.05 -3.50 25.97
N VAL A 254 -22.07 -3.85 25.09
CA VAL A 254 -20.68 -3.46 25.23
C VAL A 254 -20.17 -2.96 23.88
N LEU A 255 -19.45 -1.84 23.88
CA LEU A 255 -18.79 -1.27 22.72
C LEU A 255 -17.32 -1.72 22.65
N GLY A 256 -16.78 -1.81 21.44
CA GLY A 256 -15.38 -2.15 21.22
C GLY A 256 -14.39 -1.15 21.84
N GLU A 257 -14.80 0.09 22.09
CA GLU A 257 -13.97 1.10 22.79
C GLU A 257 -13.63 0.70 24.24
N ASN A 258 -14.44 -0.21 24.84
CA ASN A 258 -14.23 -0.73 26.19
C ASN A 258 -13.34 -1.99 26.19
N VAL A 259 -12.75 -2.37 25.05
CA VAL A 259 -11.75 -3.44 24.95
C VAL A 259 -10.37 -2.83 25.13
N ASP A 260 -9.66 -3.24 26.18
CA ASP A 260 -8.32 -2.78 26.54
C ASP A 260 -7.21 -3.56 25.81
N GLY A 261 -7.50 -4.80 25.40
CA GLY A 261 -6.55 -5.62 24.67
C GLY A 261 -7.19 -6.84 24.01
N ALA A 262 -6.49 -7.34 23.00
CA ALA A 262 -6.85 -8.57 22.29
C ALA A 262 -5.59 -9.39 21.99
N SER A 263 -5.66 -10.71 22.12
CA SER A 263 -4.56 -11.64 21.83
C SER A 263 -5.08 -12.95 21.24
N ALA A 264 -4.38 -13.47 20.23
CA ALA A 264 -4.67 -14.79 19.69
C ALA A 264 -4.18 -15.88 20.64
N MET A 265 -5.02 -16.87 20.88
CA MET A 265 -4.76 -18.01 21.77
C MET A 265 -4.78 -19.30 20.95
N PRO A 266 -3.79 -20.19 21.15
CA PRO A 266 -3.77 -21.48 20.47
C PRO A 266 -4.88 -22.41 20.98
N PRO A 267 -5.23 -23.47 20.23
CA PRO A 267 -6.11 -24.53 20.69
C PRO A 267 -5.63 -25.11 22.02
N ASP A 268 -6.56 -25.36 22.95
CA ASP A 268 -6.30 -25.98 24.25
C ASP A 268 -7.28 -27.13 24.49
N ALA A 269 -6.81 -28.35 24.27
CA ALA A 269 -7.60 -29.56 24.45
C ALA A 269 -8.05 -29.78 25.93
N GLN A 270 -7.30 -29.25 26.91
CA GLN A 270 -7.65 -29.37 28.33
C GLN A 270 -8.86 -28.49 28.69
N GLN A 271 -9.01 -27.38 27.97
CA GLN A 271 -10.16 -26.48 28.12
C GLN A 271 -11.28 -26.76 27.11
N GLY A 272 -11.14 -27.82 26.30
CA GLY A 272 -12.13 -28.20 25.28
C GLY A 272 -12.17 -27.27 24.08
N GLN A 273 -11.07 -26.52 23.83
CA GLN A 273 -10.95 -25.56 22.74
C GLN A 273 -10.23 -26.20 21.56
N ALA A 274 -10.99 -26.57 20.52
CA ALA A 274 -10.47 -27.29 19.36
C ALA A 274 -9.85 -26.37 18.29
N SER A 275 -10.15 -25.07 18.34
CA SER A 275 -9.71 -24.07 17.37
C SER A 275 -8.89 -22.96 18.01
N TRP A 276 -8.20 -22.18 17.18
CA TRP A 276 -7.66 -20.90 17.62
C TRP A 276 -8.78 -19.98 18.09
N SER A 277 -8.47 -19.08 19.03
CA SER A 277 -9.44 -18.10 19.54
C SER A 277 -8.78 -16.75 19.74
N VAL A 278 -9.60 -15.73 19.94
CA VAL A 278 -9.12 -14.40 20.32
C VAL A 278 -9.64 -14.10 21.72
N SER A 279 -8.72 -13.99 22.67
CA SER A 279 -9.01 -13.53 24.02
C SER A 279 -9.08 -12.01 24.03
N LEU A 280 -10.18 -11.46 24.52
CA LEU A 280 -10.42 -10.05 24.73
C LEU A 280 -10.32 -9.73 26.21
N LYS A 281 -9.69 -8.61 26.53
CA LYS A 281 -9.64 -8.03 27.87
C LYS A 281 -10.41 -6.71 27.85
N PHE A 282 -11.40 -6.57 28.71
CA PHE A 282 -12.17 -5.34 28.85
C PHE A 282 -11.54 -4.41 29.89
N ASP A 283 -11.84 -3.11 29.74
CA ASP A 283 -11.65 -2.13 30.79
C ASP A 283 -12.64 -2.34 31.95
N GLY A 284 -12.51 -1.58 33.03
CA GLY A 284 -13.38 -1.73 34.19
C GLY A 284 -14.88 -1.47 33.93
N LYS A 285 -15.21 -0.66 32.90
CA LYS A 285 -16.60 -0.40 32.48
C LYS A 285 -17.12 -1.55 31.61
N GLY A 286 -16.37 -1.92 30.59
CA GLY A 286 -16.74 -3.02 29.69
C GLY A 286 -16.86 -4.36 30.43
N GLY A 287 -15.96 -4.64 31.38
CA GLY A 287 -16.03 -5.87 32.18
C GLY A 287 -17.33 -5.98 33.00
N ARG A 288 -17.79 -4.89 33.61
CA ARG A 288 -19.09 -4.85 34.32
C ARG A 288 -20.25 -5.06 33.36
N GLN A 289 -20.28 -4.30 32.25
CA GLN A 289 -21.34 -4.42 31.24
C GLN A 289 -21.39 -5.82 30.62
N PHE A 290 -20.23 -6.45 30.38
CA PHE A 290 -20.15 -7.80 29.87
C PHE A 290 -20.63 -8.84 30.92
N GLY A 291 -20.27 -8.63 32.19
CA GLY A 291 -20.78 -9.44 33.29
C GLY A 291 -22.31 -9.40 33.40
N ASP A 292 -22.92 -8.21 33.28
CA ASP A 292 -24.37 -8.02 33.32
C ASP A 292 -25.07 -8.74 32.18
N VAL A 293 -24.61 -8.56 30.92
CA VAL A 293 -25.25 -9.20 29.77
C VAL A 293 -25.07 -10.74 29.78
N THR A 294 -23.91 -11.24 30.24
CA THR A 294 -23.69 -12.68 30.37
C THR A 294 -24.53 -13.29 31.50
N THR A 295 -24.83 -12.53 32.57
CA THR A 295 -25.77 -12.92 33.62
C THR A 295 -27.20 -13.06 33.09
N GLU A 296 -27.66 -12.09 32.28
CA GLU A 296 -28.96 -12.15 31.61
C GLU A 296 -29.06 -13.36 30.65
N ALA A 297 -28.02 -13.54 29.82
CA ALA A 297 -27.97 -14.67 28.88
C ALA A 297 -27.97 -16.03 29.59
N TYR A 298 -27.22 -16.15 30.70
CA TYR A 298 -27.20 -17.36 31.50
C TYR A 298 -28.58 -17.68 32.15
N ARG A 299 -29.29 -16.67 32.63
CA ARG A 299 -30.65 -16.82 33.13
C ARG A 299 -31.61 -17.32 32.03
N ALA A 300 -31.48 -16.75 30.82
CA ALA A 300 -32.26 -17.23 29.67
C ALA A 300 -31.93 -18.69 29.33
N TYR A 301 -30.68 -19.11 29.40
CA TYR A 301 -30.25 -20.50 29.23
C TYR A 301 -30.87 -21.43 30.29
N GLN A 302 -30.89 -21.00 31.56
CA GLN A 302 -31.47 -21.79 32.64
C GLN A 302 -32.99 -21.99 32.48
N GLN A 303 -33.68 -20.98 31.90
CA GLN A 303 -35.12 -21.07 31.64
C GLN A 303 -35.40 -21.96 30.40
N ASN A 304 -34.64 -21.79 29.34
CA ASN A 304 -34.73 -22.57 28.11
C ASN A 304 -33.35 -22.69 27.45
N PRO A 305 -32.70 -23.87 27.50
CA PRO A 305 -31.39 -24.08 26.88
C PRO A 305 -31.32 -23.80 25.38
N SER A 306 -32.46 -23.86 24.69
CA SER A 306 -32.56 -23.56 23.24
C SER A 306 -32.94 -22.11 22.95
N SER A 307 -33.07 -21.26 23.97
CA SER A 307 -33.44 -19.86 23.78
C SER A 307 -32.34 -19.10 23.04
N PRO A 308 -32.63 -18.38 21.94
CA PRO A 308 -31.68 -17.49 21.29
C PRO A 308 -31.07 -16.45 22.24
N GLN A 309 -31.83 -16.02 23.25
CA GLN A 309 -31.41 -15.03 24.24
C GLN A 309 -30.28 -15.53 25.15
N SER A 310 -29.97 -16.84 25.14
CA SER A 310 -28.80 -17.41 25.81
C SER A 310 -27.48 -17.06 25.09
N GLN A 311 -27.57 -16.55 23.88
CA GLN A 311 -26.40 -16.23 23.03
C GLN A 311 -26.07 -14.75 23.06
N ILE A 312 -24.76 -14.45 23.00
CA ILE A 312 -24.23 -13.10 22.85
C ILE A 312 -23.49 -13.03 21.52
N ALA A 313 -24.05 -12.27 20.58
CA ALA A 313 -23.41 -12.03 19.30
C ALA A 313 -22.28 -11.01 19.44
N ILE A 314 -21.12 -11.38 18.93
CA ILE A 314 -19.94 -10.55 18.77
C ILE A 314 -19.97 -10.05 17.33
N VAL A 315 -20.31 -8.77 17.18
CA VAL A 315 -20.54 -8.13 15.87
C VAL A 315 -19.36 -7.26 15.53
N LEU A 316 -18.77 -7.49 14.36
CA LEU A 316 -17.67 -6.71 13.81
C LEU A 316 -18.09 -6.12 12.46
N ASP A 317 -18.05 -4.79 12.35
CA ASP A 317 -18.46 -4.08 11.14
C ASP A 317 -19.85 -4.47 10.60
N GLY A 318 -20.78 -4.79 11.52
CA GLY A 318 -22.16 -5.13 11.19
C GLY A 318 -22.40 -6.58 10.80
N GLN A 319 -21.40 -7.46 10.92
CA GLN A 319 -21.51 -8.91 10.71
C GLN A 319 -21.20 -9.66 12.01
N VAL A 320 -21.84 -10.79 12.23
CA VAL A 320 -21.60 -11.64 13.40
C VAL A 320 -20.35 -12.48 13.14
N VAL A 321 -19.36 -12.35 14.02
CA VAL A 321 -18.12 -13.15 13.97
C VAL A 321 -18.31 -14.45 14.74
N SER A 322 -19.01 -14.39 15.88
CA SER A 322 -19.32 -15.51 16.75
C SER A 322 -20.53 -15.17 17.61
N ALA A 323 -21.36 -16.14 17.94
CA ALA A 323 -22.52 -15.99 18.83
C ALA A 323 -22.57 -17.11 19.86
N PRO A 324 -21.63 -17.19 20.82
CA PRO A 324 -21.57 -18.24 21.81
C PRO A 324 -22.76 -18.22 22.75
N SER A 325 -23.25 -19.41 23.11
CA SER A 325 -24.24 -19.57 24.17
C SER A 325 -23.57 -19.57 25.54
N ILE A 326 -24.13 -18.81 26.49
CA ILE A 326 -23.63 -18.70 27.86
C ILE A 326 -24.28 -19.80 28.71
N ASN A 327 -23.65 -20.98 28.74
CA ASN A 327 -24.20 -22.21 29.36
C ASN A 327 -23.50 -22.66 30.65
N ARG A 328 -22.30 -22.09 30.95
CA ARG A 328 -21.49 -22.52 32.12
C ARG A 328 -21.54 -21.54 33.29
N GLY A 329 -22.21 -20.40 33.12
CA GLY A 329 -22.30 -19.34 34.13
C GLY A 329 -22.00 -17.97 33.57
N ALA A 330 -22.31 -16.93 34.33
CA ALA A 330 -21.97 -15.55 33.97
C ALA A 330 -20.47 -15.33 33.93
N ILE A 331 -19.98 -14.55 32.98
CA ILE A 331 -18.57 -14.25 32.79
C ILE A 331 -18.27 -12.88 33.42
N THR A 332 -17.85 -12.86 34.67
CA THR A 332 -17.58 -11.63 35.45
C THR A 332 -16.10 -11.26 35.52
N GLY A 333 -15.20 -12.05 34.91
CA GLY A 333 -13.74 -11.89 34.98
C GLY A 333 -13.18 -10.77 34.10
N GLY A 334 -14.00 -9.99 33.41
CA GLY A 334 -13.54 -8.89 32.53
C GLY A 334 -12.83 -9.37 31.26
N THR A 335 -13.04 -10.63 30.85
CA THR A 335 -12.50 -11.23 29.63
C THR A 335 -13.60 -11.90 28.83
N ALA A 336 -13.44 -11.95 27.51
CA ALA A 336 -14.27 -12.72 26.59
C ALA A 336 -13.38 -13.51 25.61
N SER A 337 -13.90 -14.60 25.05
CA SER A 337 -13.25 -15.32 23.96
C SER A 337 -14.11 -15.24 22.71
N ILE A 338 -13.46 -15.01 21.58
CA ILE A 338 -14.05 -15.14 20.24
C ILE A 338 -13.48 -16.42 19.66
N ASP A 339 -14.30 -17.39 19.39
CA ASP A 339 -13.96 -18.67 18.78
C ASP A 339 -14.91 -18.99 17.64
N GLY A 340 -14.57 -20.00 16.89
CA GLY A 340 -15.35 -20.47 15.76
C GLY A 340 -14.85 -21.83 15.27
N PRO A 341 -15.42 -22.37 14.17
CA PRO A 341 -15.03 -23.66 13.64
C PRO A 341 -13.55 -23.74 13.29
N PRO A 342 -12.87 -24.89 13.53
CA PRO A 342 -11.44 -25.06 13.28
C PRO A 342 -11.01 -24.72 11.84
N ASP A 343 -11.86 -25.03 10.85
CA ASP A 343 -11.58 -24.78 9.43
C ASP A 343 -11.52 -23.29 9.09
N SER A 344 -12.33 -22.47 9.77
CA SER A 344 -12.44 -21.04 9.52
C SER A 344 -11.69 -20.18 10.53
N PHE A 345 -11.44 -20.69 11.75
CA PHE A 345 -10.79 -19.99 12.84
C PHE A 345 -9.35 -20.53 13.07
N ASN A 346 -8.49 -20.33 12.08
CA ASN A 346 -7.09 -20.74 12.11
C ASN A 346 -6.18 -19.69 12.77
N GLN A 347 -4.91 -20.05 13.02
CA GLN A 347 -3.90 -19.18 13.64
C GLN A 347 -3.81 -17.78 12.99
N ARG A 348 -3.80 -17.77 11.65
CA ARG A 348 -3.64 -16.55 10.88
C ARG A 348 -4.84 -15.62 11.06
N TYR A 349 -6.03 -16.15 10.96
CA TYR A 349 -7.27 -15.37 11.16
C TYR A 349 -7.37 -14.82 12.59
N ALA A 350 -7.08 -15.65 13.60
CA ALA A 350 -7.09 -15.24 15.00
C ALA A 350 -6.05 -14.14 15.27
N ALA A 351 -4.85 -14.26 14.71
CA ALA A 351 -3.81 -13.24 14.85
C ALA A 351 -4.21 -11.91 14.18
N ASP A 352 -4.77 -11.97 12.97
CA ASP A 352 -5.23 -10.78 12.24
C ASP A 352 -6.37 -10.08 12.99
N LEU A 353 -7.37 -10.85 13.45
CA LEU A 353 -8.49 -10.34 14.22
C LEU A 353 -8.03 -9.72 15.55
N ALA A 354 -7.15 -10.42 16.27
CA ALA A 354 -6.58 -9.89 17.51
C ALA A 354 -5.83 -8.58 17.28
N ASN A 355 -5.03 -8.47 16.22
CA ASN A 355 -4.32 -7.26 15.86
C ASN A 355 -5.28 -6.10 15.58
N VAL A 356 -6.31 -6.34 14.76
CA VAL A 356 -7.31 -5.32 14.41
C VAL A 356 -8.08 -4.83 15.66
N LEU A 357 -8.47 -5.76 16.54
CA LEU A 357 -9.22 -5.43 17.75
C LEU A 357 -8.35 -4.75 18.83
N LYS A 358 -7.08 -5.13 18.92
CA LYS A 358 -6.10 -4.54 19.86
C LYS A 358 -5.90 -3.04 19.64
N TYR A 359 -5.87 -2.60 18.37
CA TYR A 359 -5.64 -1.20 18.02
C TYR A 359 -6.92 -0.39 17.84
N GLY A 360 -8.08 -1.05 17.94
CA GLY A 360 -9.39 -0.43 17.99
C GLY A 360 -9.97 -0.02 16.64
N ALA A 361 -11.18 0.56 16.70
CA ALA A 361 -11.96 0.96 15.54
C ALA A 361 -11.42 2.24 14.89
N LEU A 362 -11.50 2.30 13.55
CA LEU A 362 -11.25 3.54 12.82
C LEU A 362 -12.40 4.53 13.06
N PRO A 363 -12.10 5.82 13.25
CA PRO A 363 -13.10 6.85 13.50
C PRO A 363 -13.95 7.20 12.26
N LEU A 364 -13.50 6.75 11.09
CA LEU A 364 -14.13 6.96 9.77
C LEU A 364 -14.19 5.64 9.01
N GLU A 365 -15.18 5.53 8.12
CA GLU A 365 -15.19 4.47 7.11
C GLU A 365 -14.31 4.88 5.92
N PHE A 366 -13.54 3.93 5.41
CA PHE A 366 -12.68 4.14 4.25
C PHE A 366 -13.11 3.21 3.13
N THR A 367 -13.12 3.76 1.91
CA THR A 367 -13.23 2.98 0.69
C THR A 367 -11.87 2.93 0.02
N GLN A 368 -11.52 1.76 -0.47
CA GLN A 368 -10.33 1.56 -1.25
C GLN A 368 -10.53 2.17 -2.64
N SER A 369 -9.72 3.19 -2.96
CA SER A 369 -9.83 3.94 -4.22
C SER A 369 -8.87 3.42 -5.29
N SER A 370 -7.65 3.03 -4.92
CA SER A 370 -6.68 2.37 -5.79
C SER A 370 -5.81 1.39 -5.03
N ILE A 371 -5.37 0.35 -5.75
CA ILE A 371 -4.27 -0.53 -5.35
C ILE A 371 -3.28 -0.50 -6.50
N ASP A 372 -2.07 -0.08 -6.22
CA ASP A 372 -0.96 -0.09 -7.15
C ASP A 372 0.10 -1.06 -6.62
N GLU A 373 0.28 -2.17 -7.32
CA GLU A 373 1.28 -3.19 -6.97
C GLU A 373 2.49 -3.07 -7.90
N VAL A 374 3.65 -2.90 -7.32
CA VAL A 374 4.93 -2.83 -8.04
C VAL A 374 5.74 -4.07 -7.73
N SER A 375 6.08 -4.83 -8.77
CA SER A 375 6.94 -6.00 -8.63
C SER A 375 8.37 -5.58 -8.26
N SER A 376 9.01 -6.32 -7.37
CA SER A 376 10.42 -6.14 -6.98
C SER A 376 11.38 -6.28 -8.16
N THR A 377 11.05 -7.12 -9.15
CA THR A 377 11.86 -7.30 -10.36
C THR A 377 11.87 -6.05 -11.24
N LEU A 378 10.70 -5.43 -11.45
CA LEU A 378 10.59 -4.17 -12.19
C LEU A 378 11.34 -3.02 -11.48
N GLY A 379 11.28 -2.97 -10.16
CA GLY A 379 12.01 -1.98 -9.38
C GLY A 379 13.53 -2.14 -9.49
N ALA A 380 14.03 -3.37 -9.44
CA ALA A 380 15.45 -3.67 -9.60
C ALA A 380 15.96 -3.29 -11.00
N ASP A 381 15.22 -3.64 -12.06
CA ASP A 381 15.57 -3.29 -13.45
C ASP A 381 15.60 -1.76 -13.66
N GLN A 382 14.66 -1.03 -13.06
CA GLN A 382 14.62 0.44 -13.12
C GLN A 382 15.79 1.07 -12.36
N LEU A 383 16.17 0.51 -11.21
CA LEU A 383 17.34 0.96 -10.44
C LEU A 383 18.62 0.74 -11.23
N GLU A 384 18.81 -0.44 -11.81
CA GLU A 384 19.97 -0.77 -12.64
C GLU A 384 20.05 0.15 -13.85
N GLY A 385 18.94 0.33 -14.59
CA GLY A 385 18.85 1.26 -15.72
C GLY A 385 19.18 2.71 -15.33
N GLY A 386 18.67 3.17 -14.18
CA GLY A 386 18.96 4.49 -13.62
C GLY A 386 20.44 4.66 -13.26
N LEU A 387 21.05 3.66 -12.63
CA LEU A 387 22.49 3.69 -12.29
C LEU A 387 23.36 3.69 -13.54
N ILE A 388 23.04 2.89 -14.55
CA ILE A 388 23.75 2.87 -15.84
C ILE A 388 23.64 4.22 -16.53
N ALA A 389 22.45 4.81 -16.62
CA ALA A 389 22.23 6.13 -17.21
C ALA A 389 23.02 7.22 -16.46
N GLY A 390 23.01 7.17 -15.11
CA GLY A 390 23.79 8.07 -14.27
C GLY A 390 25.30 7.93 -14.47
N ALA A 391 25.80 6.70 -14.58
CA ALA A 391 27.21 6.42 -14.84
C ALA A 391 27.64 6.91 -16.23
N ILE A 392 26.82 6.72 -17.26
CA ILE A 392 27.07 7.24 -18.62
C ILE A 392 27.08 8.77 -18.60
N GLY A 393 26.07 9.42 -17.98
CA GLY A 393 25.99 10.87 -17.87
C GLY A 393 27.19 11.46 -17.13
N LEU A 394 27.57 10.87 -15.99
CA LEU A 394 28.76 11.26 -15.24
C LEU A 394 30.04 11.07 -16.07
N GLY A 395 30.17 9.93 -16.76
CA GLY A 395 31.32 9.64 -17.63
C GLY A 395 31.48 10.66 -18.76
N LEU A 396 30.37 11.07 -19.39
CA LEU A 396 30.36 12.09 -20.43
C LEU A 396 30.80 13.46 -19.87
N VAL A 397 30.30 13.86 -18.69
CA VAL A 397 30.71 15.12 -18.03
C VAL A 397 32.19 15.09 -17.67
N VAL A 398 32.67 13.98 -17.10
CA VAL A 398 34.09 13.78 -16.76
C VAL A 398 34.96 13.87 -18.02
N LEU A 399 34.57 13.16 -19.10
CA LEU A 399 35.28 13.18 -20.37
C LEU A 399 35.35 14.62 -20.95
N TYR A 400 34.22 15.31 -20.97
CA TYR A 400 34.16 16.72 -21.41
C TYR A 400 35.08 17.60 -20.57
N CYS A 401 35.03 17.52 -19.25
CA CYS A 401 35.86 18.32 -18.36
C CYS A 401 37.35 18.01 -18.54
N MET A 402 37.74 16.76 -18.73
CA MET A 402 39.13 16.35 -18.95
C MET A 402 39.66 16.82 -20.29
N LEU A 403 38.87 16.71 -21.36
CA LEU A 403 39.28 17.17 -22.70
C LEU A 403 39.36 18.69 -22.79
N TYR A 404 38.36 19.41 -22.26
CA TYR A 404 38.23 20.84 -22.40
C TYR A 404 39.05 21.62 -21.38
N TYR A 405 39.02 21.23 -20.09
CA TYR A 405 39.73 21.93 -19.01
C TYR A 405 41.06 21.30 -18.62
N ARG A 406 41.38 20.11 -19.11
CA ARG A 406 42.64 19.39 -18.85
C ARG A 406 42.94 19.28 -17.36
N GLY A 407 44.05 19.89 -16.86
CA GLY A 407 44.43 19.86 -15.45
C GLY A 407 43.35 20.43 -14.49
N LEU A 408 42.62 21.47 -14.91
CA LEU A 408 41.46 21.94 -14.15
C LEU A 408 40.29 20.92 -14.15
N GLY A 409 40.23 20.05 -15.17
CA GLY A 409 39.27 18.96 -15.23
C GLY A 409 39.42 17.99 -14.05
N LEU A 410 40.63 17.75 -13.53
CA LEU A 410 40.87 16.96 -12.33
C LEU A 410 40.21 17.59 -11.09
N VAL A 411 40.18 18.92 -11.00
CA VAL A 411 39.48 19.61 -9.92
C VAL A 411 37.97 19.41 -10.04
N ALA A 412 37.44 19.51 -11.27
CA ALA A 412 36.02 19.25 -11.52
C ALA A 412 35.63 17.82 -11.11
N VAL A 413 36.42 16.82 -11.53
CA VAL A 413 36.18 15.40 -11.16
C VAL A 413 36.26 15.21 -9.65
N SER A 414 37.27 15.78 -8.98
CA SER A 414 37.38 15.73 -7.52
C SER A 414 36.18 16.38 -6.82
N SER A 415 35.67 17.50 -7.35
CA SER A 415 34.49 18.18 -6.82
C SER A 415 33.23 17.34 -6.99
N LEU A 416 33.04 16.66 -8.14
CA LEU A 416 31.94 15.74 -8.39
C LEU A 416 31.99 14.53 -7.43
N ILE A 417 33.15 13.94 -7.20
CA ILE A 417 33.34 12.85 -6.25
C ILE A 417 32.95 13.29 -4.83
N VAL A 418 33.37 14.47 -4.40
CA VAL A 418 33.05 15.02 -3.09
C VAL A 418 31.55 15.31 -2.98
N ALA A 419 30.95 15.92 -4.02
CA ALA A 419 29.52 16.18 -4.07
C ALA A 419 28.70 14.87 -3.98
N SER A 420 29.07 13.86 -4.78
CA SER A 420 28.41 12.54 -4.76
C SER A 420 28.52 11.87 -3.40
N ALA A 421 29.69 11.93 -2.77
CA ALA A 421 29.90 11.37 -1.43
C ALA A 421 29.08 12.09 -0.36
N ILE A 422 28.98 13.43 -0.40
CA ILE A 422 28.12 14.19 0.53
C ILE A 422 26.66 13.85 0.28
N THR A 423 26.23 13.78 -0.97
CA THR A 423 24.85 13.42 -1.33
C THR A 423 24.48 12.03 -0.82
N TYR A 424 25.36 11.04 -1.07
CA TYR A 424 25.14 9.67 -0.58
C TYR A 424 24.95 9.62 0.94
N VAL A 425 25.88 10.22 1.68
CA VAL A 425 25.81 10.24 3.14
C VAL A 425 24.59 11.01 3.64
N SER A 426 24.21 12.11 2.98
CA SER A 426 23.01 12.88 3.33
C SER A 426 21.74 12.07 3.13
N VAL A 427 21.64 11.31 2.03
CA VAL A 427 20.49 10.41 1.77
C VAL A 427 20.40 9.31 2.83
N VAL A 428 21.52 8.71 3.25
CA VAL A 428 21.53 7.68 4.31
C VAL A 428 21.06 8.28 5.64
N ILE A 429 21.57 9.45 6.04
CA ILE A 429 21.19 10.12 7.30
C ILE A 429 19.70 10.50 7.29
N LEU A 430 19.19 11.03 6.19
CA LEU A 430 17.77 11.38 6.04
C LEU A 430 16.87 10.13 6.09
N GLY A 431 17.35 8.99 5.59
CA GLY A 431 16.65 7.71 5.65
C GLY A 431 16.36 7.27 7.08
N GLU A 432 17.33 7.41 7.98
CA GLU A 432 17.15 7.02 9.40
C GLU A 432 16.43 8.11 10.22
N GLY A 433 16.79 9.38 10.02
CA GLY A 433 16.27 10.47 10.86
C GLY A 433 14.83 10.88 10.54
N MET A 434 14.44 10.85 9.28
CA MET A 434 13.14 11.36 8.80
C MET A 434 12.33 10.33 8.01
N GLY A 435 12.79 9.07 7.93
CA GLY A 435 12.11 8.03 7.16
C GLY A 435 12.19 8.25 5.63
N PHE A 436 13.18 9.01 5.17
CA PHE A 436 13.37 9.27 3.73
C PHE A 436 13.67 7.97 2.99
N ARG A 437 12.96 7.74 1.87
CA ARG A 437 13.16 6.57 1.00
C ARG A 437 13.57 7.02 -0.39
N LEU A 438 14.63 6.42 -0.90
CA LEU A 438 15.13 6.69 -2.25
C LEU A 438 14.22 6.01 -3.27
N SER A 439 13.46 6.78 -4.02
CA SER A 439 12.57 6.33 -5.09
C SER A 439 13.14 6.67 -6.46
N LEU A 440 12.57 6.11 -7.53
CA LEU A 440 13.01 6.36 -8.90
C LEU A 440 13.04 7.86 -9.26
N PRO A 441 12.03 8.68 -8.93
CA PRO A 441 12.10 10.13 -9.16
C PRO A 441 13.25 10.83 -8.43
N HIS A 442 13.64 10.36 -7.24
CA HIS A 442 14.83 10.90 -6.55
C HIS A 442 16.10 10.60 -7.34
N ILE A 443 16.24 9.35 -7.86
CA ILE A 443 17.39 8.96 -8.68
C ILE A 443 17.48 9.83 -9.95
N ILE A 444 16.36 10.06 -10.63
CA ILE A 444 16.31 10.95 -11.79
C ILE A 444 16.77 12.36 -11.40
N GLY A 445 16.30 12.89 -10.26
CA GLY A 445 16.73 14.17 -9.72
C GLY A 445 18.24 14.24 -9.46
N LEU A 446 18.81 13.17 -8.88
CA LEU A 446 20.25 13.06 -8.65
C LEU A 446 21.06 13.03 -9.95
N ILE A 447 20.58 12.34 -10.98
CA ILE A 447 21.24 12.28 -12.29
C ILE A 447 21.23 13.65 -12.97
N VAL A 448 20.08 14.33 -12.97
CA VAL A 448 19.96 15.69 -13.54
C VAL A 448 20.87 16.68 -12.81
N SER A 449 20.99 16.53 -11.49
CA SER A 449 21.83 17.42 -10.68
C SER A 449 23.34 17.33 -11.01
N ILE A 450 23.81 16.21 -11.59
CA ILE A 450 25.21 16.10 -12.07
C ILE A 450 25.51 17.20 -13.09
N GLY A 451 24.55 17.47 -14.00
CA GLY A 451 24.70 18.54 -14.99
C GLY A 451 24.72 19.94 -14.35
N ILE A 452 23.85 20.18 -13.36
CA ILE A 452 23.76 21.46 -12.63
C ILE A 452 25.04 21.70 -11.85
N THR A 453 25.53 20.70 -11.12
CA THR A 453 26.80 20.78 -10.38
C THR A 453 27.98 21.07 -11.32
N ALA A 454 28.00 20.43 -12.51
CA ALA A 454 29.08 20.70 -13.49
C ALA A 454 29.07 22.15 -13.99
N ASP A 455 27.90 22.76 -14.18
CA ASP A 455 27.77 24.13 -14.64
C ASP A 455 28.43 25.13 -13.66
N SER A 456 28.30 24.93 -12.36
CA SER A 456 28.87 25.81 -11.34
C SER A 456 30.39 25.93 -11.42
N PHE A 457 31.12 24.83 -11.62
CA PHE A 457 32.58 24.95 -11.79
C PHE A 457 32.99 25.36 -13.21
N ILE A 458 32.19 25.07 -14.22
CA ILE A 458 32.41 25.56 -15.59
C ILE A 458 32.39 27.09 -15.58
N VAL A 459 31.38 27.71 -14.97
CA VAL A 459 31.31 29.18 -14.82
C VAL A 459 32.55 29.73 -14.11
N TYR A 460 33.00 29.09 -13.03
CA TYR A 460 34.20 29.54 -12.32
C TYR A 460 35.48 29.40 -13.18
N PHE A 461 35.64 28.28 -13.87
CA PHE A 461 36.83 28.05 -14.72
C PHE A 461 36.86 28.96 -15.95
N GLU A 462 35.73 29.26 -16.57
CA GLU A 462 35.70 30.21 -17.67
C GLU A 462 36.04 31.62 -17.20
N ARG A 463 35.51 32.07 -16.05
CA ARG A 463 35.95 33.36 -15.47
C ARG A 463 37.43 33.39 -15.14
N LEU A 464 38.01 32.28 -14.69
CA LEU A 464 39.44 32.17 -14.43
C LEU A 464 40.25 32.26 -15.74
N ARG A 465 39.79 31.59 -16.80
CA ARG A 465 40.42 31.69 -18.13
C ARG A 465 40.31 33.08 -18.71
N ASP A 466 39.21 33.79 -18.55
CA ASP A 466 39.03 35.17 -19.00
C ASP A 466 40.00 36.12 -18.31
N GLU A 467 40.19 36.00 -16.99
CA GLU A 467 41.17 36.79 -16.26
C GLU A 467 42.64 36.53 -16.73
N LEU A 468 42.95 35.28 -17.09
CA LEU A 468 44.25 34.91 -17.64
C LEU A 468 44.42 35.40 -19.07
N ARG A 469 43.39 35.39 -19.92
CA ARG A 469 43.38 36.00 -21.26
C ARG A 469 43.64 37.48 -21.18
N ALA A 470 43.12 38.15 -20.14
CA ALA A 470 43.40 39.57 -19.87
C ALA A 470 44.82 39.84 -19.38
N GLY A 471 45.68 38.81 -19.26
CA GLY A 471 47.11 38.98 -18.97
C GLY A 471 47.46 39.07 -17.49
N ARG A 472 46.56 38.81 -16.60
CA ARG A 472 46.80 38.86 -15.14
C ARG A 472 47.58 37.65 -14.64
N LYS A 473 48.29 37.80 -13.51
CA LYS A 473 49.00 36.71 -12.85
C LYS A 473 48.00 35.69 -12.28
N LEU A 474 48.30 34.39 -12.35
CA LEU A 474 47.37 33.30 -11.95
C LEU A 474 46.78 33.50 -10.55
N ARG A 475 47.57 33.83 -9.54
CA ARG A 475 47.07 34.03 -8.16
C ARG A 475 46.02 35.15 -8.05
N SER A 476 46.25 36.30 -8.72
CA SER A 476 45.27 37.39 -8.73
C SER A 476 44.05 37.04 -9.58
N SER A 477 44.24 36.28 -10.66
CA SER A 477 43.14 35.79 -11.51
C SER A 477 42.21 34.87 -10.77
N VAL A 478 42.70 33.98 -9.92
CA VAL A 478 41.86 33.05 -9.08
C VAL A 478 40.92 33.84 -8.16
N GLU A 479 41.42 34.85 -7.45
CA GLU A 479 40.61 35.66 -6.55
C GLU A 479 39.61 36.58 -7.30
N ASN A 480 40.04 37.20 -8.40
CA ASN A 480 39.17 38.06 -9.20
C ASN A 480 38.07 37.25 -9.92
N ALA A 481 38.41 36.10 -10.50
CA ALA A 481 37.48 35.21 -11.12
C ALA A 481 36.45 34.73 -10.11
N TRP A 482 36.89 34.36 -8.89
CA TRP A 482 35.98 33.93 -7.81
C TRP A 482 34.99 35.05 -7.41
N LYS A 483 35.46 36.29 -7.23
CA LYS A 483 34.57 37.41 -6.89
C LYS A 483 33.45 37.62 -7.91
N ARG A 484 33.73 37.38 -9.20
CA ARG A 484 32.72 37.46 -10.28
C ARG A 484 31.87 36.22 -10.38
N ALA A 485 32.48 35.02 -10.37
CA ALA A 485 31.79 33.74 -10.52
C ALA A 485 30.81 33.47 -9.38
N ARG A 486 31.20 33.70 -8.11
CA ARG A 486 30.38 33.41 -6.93
C ARG A 486 29.00 34.06 -7.00
N ARG A 487 28.88 35.27 -7.55
CA ARG A 487 27.59 35.95 -7.68
C ARG A 487 26.71 35.26 -8.71
N THR A 488 27.29 34.88 -9.85
CA THR A 488 26.55 34.18 -10.91
C THR A 488 26.10 32.80 -10.44
N ILE A 489 26.97 32.02 -9.79
CA ILE A 489 26.67 30.69 -9.24
C ILE A 489 25.56 30.79 -8.19
N LEU A 490 25.70 31.66 -7.18
CA LEU A 490 24.69 31.82 -6.15
C LEU A 490 23.33 32.23 -6.68
N VAL A 491 23.27 33.10 -7.72
CA VAL A 491 21.98 33.48 -8.31
C VAL A 491 21.36 32.33 -9.08
N ALA A 492 22.15 31.59 -9.87
CA ALA A 492 21.67 30.43 -10.62
C ALA A 492 21.15 29.32 -9.66
N ASP A 493 21.95 28.97 -8.64
CA ASP A 493 21.59 27.97 -7.65
C ASP A 493 20.40 28.40 -6.80
N ALA A 494 20.30 29.70 -6.45
CA ALA A 494 19.13 30.21 -5.72
C ALA A 494 17.85 30.10 -6.54
N VAL A 495 17.88 30.37 -7.86
CA VAL A 495 16.73 30.22 -8.74
C VAL A 495 16.32 28.74 -8.85
N THR A 496 17.30 27.84 -9.05
CA THR A 496 17.06 26.39 -9.10
C THR A 496 16.52 25.85 -7.79
N PHE A 497 17.10 26.28 -6.65
CA PHE A 497 16.62 25.90 -5.32
C PHE A 497 15.21 26.42 -5.06
N LEU A 498 14.89 27.66 -5.45
CA LEU A 498 13.55 28.22 -5.31
C LEU A 498 12.53 27.46 -6.15
N ALA A 499 12.89 27.10 -7.39
CA ALA A 499 12.04 26.26 -8.25
C ALA A 499 11.79 24.88 -7.61
N ALA A 500 12.84 24.25 -7.07
CA ALA A 500 12.72 22.98 -6.33
C ALA A 500 11.83 23.12 -5.10
N LEU A 501 11.95 24.21 -4.35
CA LEU A 501 11.14 24.49 -3.17
C LEU A 501 9.65 24.64 -3.52
N VAL A 502 9.34 25.40 -4.57
CA VAL A 502 7.96 25.57 -5.06
C VAL A 502 7.36 24.23 -5.49
N LEU A 503 8.12 23.44 -6.29
CA LEU A 503 7.68 22.12 -6.72
C LEU A 503 7.49 21.19 -5.51
N TYR A 504 8.36 21.22 -4.51
CA TYR A 504 8.26 20.38 -3.31
C TYR A 504 6.96 20.61 -2.53
N PHE A 505 6.50 21.86 -2.41
CA PHE A 505 5.29 22.20 -1.68
C PHE A 505 4.01 22.04 -2.50
N LEU A 506 4.04 22.29 -3.80
CA LEU A 506 2.86 22.25 -4.67
C LEU A 506 2.64 20.89 -5.34
N ALA A 507 3.70 20.15 -5.61
CA ALA A 507 3.60 18.85 -6.28
C ALA A 507 3.31 17.70 -5.31
N VAL A 508 2.76 16.62 -5.84
CA VAL A 508 2.47 15.37 -5.13
C VAL A 508 3.19 14.19 -5.79
N GLY A 509 3.35 13.11 -5.05
CA GLY A 509 3.94 11.87 -5.56
C GLY A 509 5.40 12.03 -6.05
N GLY A 510 5.72 11.42 -7.18
CA GLY A 510 7.08 11.37 -7.73
C GLY A 510 7.70 12.74 -8.02
N VAL A 511 6.91 13.72 -8.48
CA VAL A 511 7.41 15.08 -8.76
C VAL A 511 7.94 15.77 -7.50
N ARG A 512 7.31 15.55 -6.36
CA ARG A 512 7.79 16.03 -5.06
C ARG A 512 9.14 15.41 -4.69
N GLY A 513 9.30 14.10 -4.95
CA GLY A 513 10.56 13.38 -4.72
C GLY A 513 11.70 13.93 -5.59
N PHE A 514 11.43 14.12 -6.90
CA PHE A 514 12.37 14.76 -7.82
C PHE A 514 12.80 16.16 -7.33
N ALA A 515 11.83 17.00 -6.94
CA ALA A 515 12.08 18.35 -6.45
C ALA A 515 12.94 18.35 -5.18
N PHE A 516 12.68 17.42 -4.25
CA PHE A 516 13.49 17.27 -3.05
C PHE A 516 14.95 16.93 -3.37
N ALA A 517 15.19 15.94 -4.26
CA ALA A 517 16.53 15.53 -4.66
C ALA A 517 17.27 16.70 -5.33
N MET A 518 16.61 17.42 -6.25
CA MET A 518 17.17 18.58 -6.94
C MET A 518 17.52 19.71 -5.96
N GLY A 519 16.64 20.02 -5.00
CA GLY A 519 16.89 21.04 -3.98
C GLY A 519 18.04 20.67 -3.05
N LEU A 520 18.09 19.41 -2.60
CA LEU A 520 19.17 18.91 -1.74
C LEU A 520 20.52 18.99 -2.44
N THR A 521 20.61 18.53 -3.69
CA THR A 521 21.87 18.55 -4.46
C THR A 521 22.31 19.95 -4.81
N THR A 522 21.40 20.88 -5.13
CA THR A 522 21.74 22.31 -5.34
C THR A 522 22.35 22.92 -4.08
N LEU A 523 21.82 22.60 -2.90
CA LEU A 523 22.41 23.06 -1.63
C LEU A 523 23.83 22.49 -1.42
N ILE A 524 23.99 21.19 -1.70
CA ILE A 524 25.29 20.51 -1.61
C ILE A 524 26.29 21.12 -2.60
N ASP A 525 25.86 21.48 -3.81
CA ASP A 525 26.70 22.09 -4.83
C ASP A 525 27.28 23.41 -4.35
N VAL A 526 26.47 24.31 -3.80
CA VAL A 526 26.95 25.56 -3.20
C VAL A 526 28.01 25.29 -2.13
N ILE A 527 27.76 24.29 -1.25
CA ILE A 527 28.72 23.93 -0.19
C ILE A 527 30.03 23.45 -0.82
N VAL A 528 29.98 22.57 -1.81
CA VAL A 528 31.16 21.99 -2.46
C VAL A 528 31.96 23.07 -3.20
N VAL A 529 31.28 23.94 -3.94
CA VAL A 529 31.94 25.00 -4.70
C VAL A 529 32.70 25.98 -3.77
N PHE A 530 32.05 26.36 -2.64
CA PHE A 530 32.66 27.31 -1.70
C PHE A 530 33.76 26.69 -0.82
N PHE A 531 33.53 25.48 -0.31
CA PHE A 531 34.44 24.89 0.69
C PHE A 531 35.44 23.88 0.12
N PHE A 532 35.23 23.39 -1.09
CA PHE A 532 36.15 22.45 -1.74
C PHE A 532 36.72 22.98 -3.04
N THR A 533 35.90 23.32 -4.03
CA THR A 533 36.37 23.70 -5.38
C THR A 533 37.24 24.95 -5.36
N LYS A 534 36.78 26.04 -4.74
CA LYS A 534 37.54 27.29 -4.64
C LYS A 534 38.85 27.13 -3.88
N PRO A 535 38.91 26.55 -2.67
CA PRO A 535 40.18 26.30 -1.97
C PRO A 535 41.13 25.40 -2.76
N MET A 536 40.62 24.36 -3.43
CA MET A 536 41.42 23.44 -4.24
C MET A 536 42.10 24.18 -5.40
N VAL A 537 41.36 25.00 -6.16
CA VAL A 537 41.92 25.83 -7.24
C VAL A 537 42.96 26.81 -6.68
N ALA A 538 42.71 27.42 -5.53
CA ALA A 538 43.65 28.33 -4.88
C ALA A 538 44.96 27.64 -4.44
N LEU A 539 44.87 26.41 -3.92
CA LEU A 539 46.03 25.58 -3.57
C LEU A 539 46.82 25.17 -4.81
N LEU A 540 46.14 24.68 -5.84
CA LEU A 540 46.77 24.24 -7.08
C LEU A 540 47.45 25.42 -7.82
N SER A 541 46.92 26.64 -7.72
CA SER A 541 47.53 27.83 -8.28
C SER A 541 48.92 28.15 -7.68
N ARG A 542 49.27 27.57 -6.51
CA ARG A 542 50.57 27.73 -5.84
C ARG A 542 51.58 26.68 -6.28
N THR A 543 51.17 25.59 -6.94
CA THR A 543 52.06 24.55 -7.44
C THR A 543 52.76 25.02 -8.70
N GLU A 544 54.00 24.55 -8.95
CA GLU A 544 54.77 24.92 -10.14
C GLU A 544 54.09 24.50 -11.44
N PHE A 545 53.38 23.34 -11.43
CA PHE A 545 52.67 22.82 -12.60
C PHE A 545 51.61 23.80 -13.12
N PHE A 546 50.81 24.35 -12.24
CA PHE A 546 49.77 25.33 -12.59
C PHE A 546 50.37 26.76 -12.66
N GLY A 547 51.24 27.11 -11.72
CA GLY A 547 51.81 28.47 -11.59
C GLY A 547 52.70 28.89 -12.76
N ARG A 548 53.42 27.93 -13.39
CA ARG A 548 54.24 28.18 -14.60
C ARG A 548 53.45 28.05 -15.91
N GLY A 549 52.15 27.68 -15.85
CA GLY A 549 51.28 27.57 -17.02
C GLY A 549 51.65 26.41 -17.95
N HIS A 550 51.89 25.20 -17.40
CA HIS A 550 52.18 24.02 -18.21
C HIS A 550 51.06 23.76 -19.23
N PRO A 551 51.36 23.35 -20.49
CA PRO A 551 50.35 23.16 -21.55
C PRO A 551 49.19 22.22 -21.17
N LEU A 552 49.44 21.24 -20.28
CA LEU A 552 48.43 20.30 -19.77
C LEU A 552 47.66 20.83 -18.56
N SER A 553 48.04 21.98 -17.98
CA SER A 553 47.33 22.56 -16.83
C SER A 553 45.95 23.13 -17.19
N GLY A 554 45.69 23.41 -18.45
CA GLY A 554 44.49 24.11 -18.91
C GLY A 554 44.51 25.61 -18.68
N LEU A 555 45.61 26.14 -18.08
CA LEU A 555 45.81 27.55 -17.71
C LEU A 555 47.02 28.18 -18.43
N ASP A 556 47.45 27.67 -19.61
CA ASP A 556 48.53 28.22 -20.41
C ASP A 556 48.14 29.58 -21.00
N ALA A 557 48.66 30.66 -20.41
CA ALA A 557 48.39 32.03 -20.82
C ALA A 557 48.80 32.32 -22.26
N LYS A 558 49.89 31.67 -22.77
CA LYS A 558 50.36 31.87 -24.14
C LYS A 558 49.38 31.29 -25.16
N ARG A 559 48.85 30.11 -24.90
CA ARG A 559 47.87 29.44 -25.76
C ARG A 559 46.51 30.15 -25.72
N LEU A 560 46.07 30.57 -24.55
CA LEU A 560 44.80 31.29 -24.37
C LEU A 560 44.81 32.65 -25.10
N ARG A 561 45.94 33.37 -25.16
CA ARG A 561 46.09 34.63 -25.91
C ARG A 561 46.12 34.41 -27.42
N ARG A 562 46.80 33.36 -27.93
CA ARG A 562 46.84 33.03 -29.37
C ARG A 562 45.45 32.77 -29.94
N THR A 563 44.57 32.10 -29.21
CA THR A 563 43.21 31.82 -29.65
C THR A 563 42.39 33.10 -29.82
N THR A 564 42.62 34.12 -29.02
CA THR A 564 41.93 35.43 -29.12
C THR A 564 42.45 36.25 -30.30
N GLN A 565 43.76 36.23 -30.59
CA GLN A 565 44.32 36.91 -31.73
C GLN A 565 43.89 36.32 -33.07
N ASN A 566 43.73 35.01 -33.17
CA ASN A 566 43.23 34.35 -34.39
C ASN A 566 41.73 34.57 -34.61
N ALA A 567 40.96 34.83 -33.55
CA ALA A 567 39.52 35.12 -33.65
C ALA A 567 39.26 36.61 -34.03
N SER A 568 40.17 37.51 -33.73
CA SER A 568 40.08 38.94 -34.09
C SER A 568 40.79 39.31 -35.38
N GLY A 569 41.54 38.38 -36.03
CA GLY A 569 42.22 38.55 -37.27
C GLY A 569 41.44 38.13 -38.51
N GLY A 570 40.26 38.64 -38.70
CA GLY A 570 39.61 38.65 -40.02
C GLY A 570 40.34 39.69 -40.89
N PRO A 571 40.55 39.46 -42.22
CA PRO A 571 41.34 40.35 -43.05
C PRO A 571 40.71 41.74 -43.07
N ALA A 572 41.48 42.73 -42.58
CA ALA A 572 41.16 44.15 -42.78
C ALA A 572 41.07 44.41 -44.28
N ALA A 573 39.87 44.68 -44.77
CA ALA A 573 39.64 45.21 -46.09
C ALA A 573 40.41 46.51 -46.18
N ARG A 574 41.49 46.52 -46.99
CA ARG A 574 42.17 47.75 -47.46
C ARG A 574 41.13 48.50 -48.27
N THR A 575 40.55 49.51 -47.70
CA THR A 575 39.92 50.60 -48.45
C THR A 575 41.03 51.40 -49.10
N THR A 576 41.28 51.17 -50.37
CA THR A 576 42.00 52.10 -51.26
C THR A 576 41.08 53.31 -51.51
N SER A 577 41.39 54.42 -50.86
CA SER A 577 40.89 55.74 -51.29
C SER A 577 41.50 56.06 -52.63
N GLN A 578 40.73 56.14 -53.70
CA GLN A 578 41.03 56.81 -54.88
C GLN A 578 40.28 58.14 -54.88
N GLU A 579 41.06 59.23 -54.74
CA GLU A 579 40.65 60.58 -55.14
C GLU A 579 40.40 60.60 -56.66
N VAL A 580 39.34 61.15 -57.11
CA VAL A 580 39.16 62.20 -58.11
C VAL A 580 37.83 62.90 -57.86
#